data_9488d7c8274ccaad89fc7d4bc2cc6f6d
#
_entry.id   9488d7c8274ccaad89fc7d4bc2cc6f6d
#
_cell.length_a   1.000
_cell.length_b   1.000
_cell.length_c   1.000
_cell.angle_alpha   90.00
_cell.angle_beta   90.00
_cell.angle_gamma   90.00
#
_symmetry.space_group_name_H-M   'P 1'
#
loop_
_entity.id
_entity.type
_entity.pdbx_description
1 polymer ?
#
loop_
_entity_poly.entity_id
_entity_poly.type
_entity_poly.pdbx_seq_one_letter_code
_entity_poly.pdbx_strand_id
1 'polypeptide(L)'
;MAAMSAATEIANASRSGESAPISCLSTLIGSLVDVLRTNLSRKADRVRIFEVGRVFKRDPSVLDSDQTVGGFDQPVRVSALAYGPADAQQWGVSSRSVDFFDVKGDVEALLAPRTVAFVPAEHPAFHPGRCARVQVGGRDVGVMGELHPKWRQAYDLPQAPVLFELDAAVLTERVVPSFTSVPRMQSVFRDLALVVKDSTS
;
A
#
# COMPACT_ATOMS: atom_id res chain seq x y z
N MET A 1 -3.43 -27.75 13.28
CA MET A 1 -2.01 -28.11 13.46
C MET A 1 -1.03 -27.25 12.65
N ALA A 2 -1.36 -26.71 11.49
CA ALA A 2 -0.47 -25.85 10.69
C ALA A 2 -0.18 -24.47 11.34
N ALA A 3 -1.12 -23.90 12.10
CA ALA A 3 -0.96 -22.58 12.74
C ALA A 3 0.05 -22.58 13.91
N MET A 4 0.22 -23.70 14.60
CA MET A 4 1.20 -23.82 15.70
C MET A 4 2.66 -23.95 15.20
N SER A 5 2.90 -24.46 14.00
CA SER A 5 4.25 -24.54 13.40
C SER A 5 4.79 -23.15 13.04
N ALA A 6 3.94 -22.29 12.47
CA ALA A 6 4.32 -20.91 12.09
C ALA A 6 4.67 -20.05 13.31
N ALA A 7 3.92 -20.18 14.41
CA ALA A 7 4.20 -19.42 15.63
C ALA A 7 5.56 -19.76 16.27
N THR A 8 6.02 -20.99 16.12
CA THR A 8 7.33 -21.45 16.63
C THR A 8 8.49 -20.95 15.78
N GLU A 9 8.32 -20.84 14.46
CA GLU A 9 9.33 -20.26 13.56
C GLU A 9 9.51 -18.75 13.79
N ILE A 10 8.42 -18.01 14.08
CA ILE A 10 8.48 -16.57 14.39
C ILE A 10 9.31 -16.30 15.65
N ALA A 11 9.20 -17.13 16.68
CA ALA A 11 9.94 -16.98 17.92
C ALA A 11 11.45 -17.22 17.76
N ASN A 12 11.87 -17.99 16.78
CA ASN A 12 13.29 -18.28 16.50
C ASN A 12 13.96 -17.19 15.62
N ALA A 13 13.24 -16.56 14.69
CA ALA A 13 13.77 -15.50 13.84
C ALA A 13 14.13 -14.23 14.60
N SER A 14 13.54 -14.01 15.78
CA SER A 14 13.81 -12.83 16.61
C SER A 14 15.12 -12.91 17.42
N ARG A 15 15.86 -14.02 17.37
CA ARG A 15 17.07 -14.24 18.17
C ARG A 15 18.38 -14.12 17.42
N SER A 16 18.37 -14.19 16.10
CA SER A 16 19.56 -13.97 15.26
C SER A 16 19.46 -12.57 14.68
N GLY A 17 20.40 -11.69 15.03
CA GLY A 17 20.49 -10.27 14.56
C GLY A 17 20.79 -10.12 13.08
N GLU A 18 20.43 -11.09 12.23
CA GLU A 18 20.41 -10.98 10.78
C GLU A 18 19.14 -10.27 10.34
N SER A 19 19.28 -9.32 9.44
CA SER A 19 18.16 -8.62 8.80
C SER A 19 17.29 -9.64 8.05
N ALA A 20 16.32 -10.21 8.75
CA ALA A 20 15.35 -11.10 8.15
C ALA A 20 14.69 -10.41 6.96
N PRO A 21 14.43 -11.13 5.84
CA PRO A 21 13.60 -10.61 4.76
C PRO A 21 12.30 -10.07 5.34
N ILE A 22 11.66 -9.10 4.64
CA ILE A 22 10.37 -8.55 5.08
C ILE A 22 9.48 -9.73 5.46
N SER A 23 9.24 -9.89 6.77
CA SER A 23 8.55 -11.09 7.26
C SER A 23 7.15 -11.13 6.66
N CYS A 24 6.85 -12.14 5.86
CA CYS A 24 5.52 -12.39 5.27
C CYS A 24 4.40 -12.47 6.30
N LEU A 25 4.72 -12.41 7.58
CA LEU A 25 3.77 -12.55 8.68
C LEU A 25 3.28 -11.21 9.22
N SER A 26 4.10 -10.15 9.14
CA SER A 26 3.72 -8.82 9.64
C SER A 26 3.20 -7.87 8.56
N THR A 27 3.33 -8.25 7.30
CA THR A 27 2.92 -7.44 6.12
C THR A 27 2.73 -8.35 4.90
N LEU A 28 1.86 -7.94 3.97
CA LEU A 28 1.65 -8.61 2.68
C LEU A 28 2.64 -8.14 1.61
N ILE A 29 3.48 -7.15 1.91
CA ILE A 29 4.43 -6.58 0.94
C ILE A 29 5.44 -7.62 0.47
N GLY A 30 5.94 -8.46 1.38
CA GLY A 30 6.92 -9.48 1.06
C GLY A 30 6.40 -10.52 0.06
N SER A 31 5.18 -11.06 0.28
CA SER A 31 4.54 -12.03 -0.61
C SER A 31 4.31 -11.45 -2.01
N LEU A 32 3.85 -10.20 -2.12
CA LEU A 32 3.65 -9.52 -3.40
C LEU A 32 4.96 -9.34 -4.17
N VAL A 33 6.07 -9.03 -3.48
CA VAL A 33 7.39 -8.92 -4.11
C VAL A 33 7.89 -10.28 -4.62
N ASP A 34 7.65 -11.38 -3.89
CA ASP A 34 7.99 -12.74 -4.35
C ASP A 34 7.15 -13.15 -5.57
N VAL A 35 5.86 -12.82 -5.58
CA VAL A 35 5.00 -13.02 -6.76
C VAL A 35 5.46 -12.17 -7.93
N LEU A 36 5.86 -10.91 -7.72
CA LEU A 36 6.46 -10.07 -8.77
C LEU A 36 7.69 -10.76 -9.37
N ARG A 37 8.64 -11.21 -8.54
CA ARG A 37 9.87 -11.90 -9.01
C ARG A 37 9.53 -13.13 -9.86
N THR A 38 8.53 -13.91 -9.44
CA THR A 38 8.05 -15.06 -10.21
C THR A 38 7.48 -14.65 -11.57
N ASN A 39 6.74 -13.56 -11.65
CA ASN A 39 6.21 -13.05 -12.92
C ASN A 39 7.32 -12.52 -13.83
N LEU A 40 8.30 -11.82 -13.29
CA LEU A 40 9.47 -11.34 -14.04
C LEU A 40 10.30 -12.51 -14.61
N SER A 41 10.47 -13.60 -13.88
CA SER A 41 11.15 -14.81 -14.40
C SER A 41 10.40 -15.43 -15.59
N ARG A 42 9.11 -15.18 -15.70
CA ARG A 42 8.24 -15.56 -16.85
C ARG A 42 8.16 -14.48 -17.93
N LYS A 43 9.02 -13.45 -17.86
CA LYS A 43 9.11 -12.34 -18.82
C LYS A 43 7.87 -11.43 -18.86
N ALA A 44 7.12 -11.35 -17.76
CA ALA A 44 6.08 -10.33 -17.64
C ALA A 44 6.74 -8.95 -17.48
N ASP A 45 6.44 -8.03 -18.36
CA ASP A 45 6.95 -6.65 -18.36
C ASP A 45 6.08 -5.69 -17.54
N ARG A 46 4.80 -6.01 -17.35
CA ARG A 46 3.81 -5.25 -16.61
C ARG A 46 3.08 -6.14 -15.60
N VAL A 47 3.15 -5.77 -14.32
CA VAL A 47 2.51 -6.54 -13.23
C VAL A 47 1.63 -5.61 -12.39
N ARG A 48 0.38 -6.01 -12.20
CA ARG A 48 -0.60 -5.40 -11.31
C ARG A 48 -1.25 -6.53 -10.52
N ILE A 49 -0.96 -6.59 -9.24
CA ILE A 49 -1.43 -7.65 -8.36
C ILE A 49 -1.88 -7.08 -7.03
N PHE A 50 -2.79 -7.76 -6.38
CA PHE A 50 -3.22 -7.44 -5.02
C PHE A 50 -3.40 -8.71 -4.21
N GLU A 51 -3.38 -8.54 -2.91
CA GLU A 51 -3.60 -9.59 -1.94
C GLU A 51 -4.47 -9.06 -0.79
N VAL A 52 -5.36 -9.90 -0.30
CA VAL A 52 -6.14 -9.65 0.91
C VAL A 52 -5.85 -10.78 1.88
N GLY A 53 -5.31 -10.44 3.04
CA GLY A 53 -4.89 -11.46 3.99
C GLY A 53 -4.78 -10.95 5.43
N ARG A 54 -4.64 -11.88 6.35
CA ARG A 54 -4.31 -11.56 7.74
C ARG A 54 -2.81 -11.38 7.90
N VAL A 55 -2.43 -10.34 8.61
CA VAL A 55 -1.05 -10.17 9.08
C VAL A 55 -1.01 -10.41 10.59
N PHE A 56 0.17 -10.77 11.10
CA PHE A 56 0.35 -11.10 12.50
C PHE A 56 1.31 -10.11 13.12
N LYS A 57 0.79 -9.27 14.00
CA LYS A 57 1.58 -8.29 14.73
C LYS A 57 1.68 -8.71 16.19
N ARG A 58 2.88 -8.70 16.74
CA ARG A 58 3.07 -9.01 18.15
C ARG A 58 2.45 -7.88 18.98
N ASP A 59 1.47 -8.23 19.81
CA ASP A 59 0.80 -7.35 20.75
C ASP A 59 0.50 -8.11 22.05
N PRO A 60 1.32 -7.92 23.10
CA PRO A 60 1.14 -8.59 24.37
C PRO A 60 -0.19 -8.28 25.07
N SER A 61 -0.91 -7.24 24.67
CA SER A 61 -2.21 -6.87 25.25
C SER A 61 -3.36 -7.75 24.73
N VAL A 62 -3.16 -8.45 23.61
CA VAL A 62 -4.18 -9.34 23.03
C VAL A 62 -4.28 -10.62 23.85
N LEU A 63 -5.46 -10.87 24.40
CA LEU A 63 -5.76 -12.09 25.15
C LEU A 63 -6.16 -13.24 24.21
N ASP A 64 -5.93 -14.45 24.67
CA ASP A 64 -6.37 -15.64 23.95
C ASP A 64 -7.89 -15.80 23.97
N SER A 65 -8.50 -16.13 22.82
CA SER A 65 -9.94 -16.32 22.66
C SER A 65 -10.23 -17.24 21.47
N ASP A 66 -11.50 -17.58 21.23
CA ASP A 66 -11.91 -18.38 20.06
C ASP A 66 -11.56 -17.71 18.72
N GLN A 67 -11.31 -16.40 18.70
CA GLN A 67 -11.02 -15.62 17.50
C GLN A 67 -9.63 -15.00 17.48
N THR A 68 -8.90 -15.00 18.58
CA THR A 68 -7.58 -14.36 18.72
C THR A 68 -6.58 -15.31 19.36
N VAL A 69 -5.34 -15.24 18.90
CA VAL A 69 -4.20 -15.93 19.54
C VAL A 69 -3.54 -14.95 20.50
N GLY A 70 -3.39 -15.36 21.78
CA GLY A 70 -2.78 -14.51 22.80
C GLY A 70 -1.41 -13.97 22.38
N GLY A 71 -1.20 -12.67 22.58
CA GLY A 71 0.02 -11.97 22.21
C GLY A 71 0.15 -11.58 20.74
N PHE A 72 -0.89 -11.78 19.91
CA PHE A 72 -0.85 -11.43 18.49
C PHE A 72 -2.13 -10.72 18.03
N ASP A 73 -1.98 -9.50 17.51
CA ASP A 73 -3.01 -8.83 16.72
C ASP A 73 -2.99 -9.38 15.28
N GLN A 74 -4.17 -9.67 14.74
CA GLN A 74 -4.34 -10.33 13.43
C GLN A 74 -5.25 -9.53 12.49
N PRO A 75 -4.92 -8.27 12.18
CA PRO A 75 -5.74 -7.47 11.30
C PRO A 75 -5.74 -8.02 9.87
N VAL A 76 -6.88 -7.87 9.19
CA VAL A 76 -6.96 -8.11 7.74
C VAL A 76 -6.42 -6.89 7.02
N ARG A 77 -5.53 -7.11 6.07
CA ARG A 77 -4.92 -6.09 5.23
C ARG A 77 -5.26 -6.31 3.77
N VAL A 78 -5.31 -5.22 3.01
CA VAL A 78 -5.32 -5.22 1.56
C VAL A 78 -4.03 -4.57 1.10
N SER A 79 -3.26 -5.26 0.29
CA SER A 79 -2.03 -4.73 -0.29
C SER A 79 -2.05 -4.92 -1.80
N ALA A 80 -1.48 -3.98 -2.54
CA ALA A 80 -1.30 -4.13 -3.97
C ALA A 80 0.07 -3.65 -4.42
N LEU A 81 0.49 -4.15 -5.58
CA LEU A 81 1.76 -3.88 -6.21
C LEU A 81 1.58 -3.51 -7.68
N ALA A 82 2.23 -2.44 -8.09
CA ALA A 82 2.33 -1.98 -9.45
C ALA A 82 3.78 -1.96 -9.92
N TYR A 83 4.07 -2.58 -11.09
CA TYR A 83 5.40 -2.66 -11.69
C TYR A 83 5.31 -2.53 -13.21
N GLY A 84 6.39 -2.00 -13.83
CA GLY A 84 6.54 -1.88 -15.26
C GLY A 84 5.81 -0.67 -15.85
N PRO A 85 5.38 -0.71 -17.13
CA PRO A 85 4.69 0.39 -17.76
C PRO A 85 3.41 0.80 -17.04
N ALA A 86 3.14 2.10 -16.98
CA ALA A 86 1.92 2.64 -16.35
C ALA A 86 0.68 2.13 -17.08
N ASP A 87 0.69 2.23 -18.40
CA ASP A 87 -0.38 1.78 -19.27
C ASP A 87 0.01 0.50 -20.03
N ALA A 88 -0.99 -0.25 -20.47
CA ALA A 88 -0.75 -1.32 -21.43
C ALA A 88 -0.24 -0.71 -22.75
N GLN A 89 0.62 -1.45 -23.46
CA GLN A 89 1.13 -0.99 -24.74
C GLN A 89 -0.04 -0.73 -25.70
N GLN A 90 -0.13 0.48 -26.21
CA GLN A 90 -1.19 0.91 -27.12
C GLN A 90 -0.68 1.97 -28.07
N TRP A 91 -1.39 2.12 -29.18
CA TRP A 91 -1.05 3.09 -30.21
C TRP A 91 -1.26 4.53 -29.71
N GLY A 92 -0.29 5.40 -30.02
CA GLY A 92 -0.42 6.84 -29.74
C GLY A 92 -0.15 7.28 -28.31
N VAL A 93 0.20 6.36 -27.40
CA VAL A 93 0.56 6.67 -26.02
C VAL A 93 2.05 6.39 -25.79
N SER A 94 2.78 7.38 -25.28
CA SER A 94 4.17 7.19 -24.90
C SER A 94 4.29 6.25 -23.70
N SER A 95 5.17 5.26 -23.79
CA SER A 95 5.44 4.38 -22.64
C SER A 95 6.18 5.14 -21.54
N ARG A 96 5.67 5.07 -20.32
CA ARG A 96 6.34 5.50 -19.10
C ARG A 96 6.21 4.43 -18.01
N SER A 97 7.14 4.41 -17.10
CA SER A 97 7.03 3.54 -15.92
C SER A 97 5.94 4.04 -14.97
N VAL A 98 5.31 3.09 -14.28
CA VAL A 98 4.40 3.41 -13.16
C VAL A 98 5.17 4.16 -12.08
N ASP A 99 4.53 5.16 -11.50
CA ASP A 99 5.09 5.97 -10.44
C ASP A 99 4.19 6.01 -9.18
N PHE A 100 4.64 6.77 -8.19
CA PHE A 100 3.92 6.96 -6.94
C PHE A 100 2.50 7.54 -7.16
N PHE A 101 2.34 8.46 -8.10
CA PHE A 101 1.07 9.16 -8.31
C PHE A 101 0.03 8.29 -9.01
N ASP A 102 0.45 7.32 -9.83
CA ASP A 102 -0.45 6.33 -10.42
C ASP A 102 -1.12 5.49 -9.31
N VAL A 103 -0.31 4.95 -8.41
CA VAL A 103 -0.80 4.12 -7.29
C VAL A 103 -1.55 4.97 -6.26
N LYS A 104 -1.18 6.23 -6.09
CA LYS A 104 -1.95 7.19 -5.28
C LYS A 104 -3.38 7.35 -5.83
N GLY A 105 -3.52 7.50 -7.15
CA GLY A 105 -4.82 7.57 -7.82
C GLY A 105 -5.65 6.28 -7.61
N ASP A 106 -5.01 5.10 -7.67
CA ASP A 106 -5.65 3.83 -7.39
C ASP A 106 -6.18 3.76 -5.94
N VAL A 107 -5.40 4.23 -4.96
CA VAL A 107 -5.80 4.29 -3.55
C VAL A 107 -6.96 5.27 -3.34
N GLU A 108 -6.91 6.45 -3.99
CA GLU A 108 -8.00 7.43 -3.94
C GLU A 108 -9.30 6.85 -4.54
N ALA A 109 -9.20 6.16 -5.67
CA ALA A 109 -10.36 5.50 -6.30
C ALA A 109 -10.92 4.37 -5.43
N LEU A 110 -10.05 3.56 -4.81
CA LEU A 110 -10.44 2.46 -3.93
C LEU A 110 -11.19 2.95 -2.67
N LEU A 111 -10.80 4.10 -2.15
CA LEU A 111 -11.37 4.69 -0.93
C LEU A 111 -12.51 5.67 -1.19
N ALA A 112 -12.81 5.99 -2.46
CA ALA A 112 -13.91 6.88 -2.82
C ALA A 112 -15.25 6.41 -2.21
N PRO A 113 -16.14 7.33 -1.81
CA PRO A 113 -16.11 8.79 -1.94
C PRO A 113 -15.42 9.51 -0.76
N ARG A 114 -14.62 8.81 0.05
CA ARG A 114 -13.90 9.42 1.19
C ARG A 114 -12.75 10.29 0.70
N THR A 115 -12.53 11.40 1.38
CA THR A 115 -11.32 12.21 1.16
C THR A 115 -10.13 11.52 1.82
N VAL A 116 -9.09 11.30 1.02
CA VAL A 116 -7.85 10.66 1.44
C VAL A 116 -6.75 11.71 1.55
N ALA A 117 -6.03 11.71 2.66
CA ALA A 117 -4.82 12.50 2.83
C ALA A 117 -3.58 11.61 2.77
N PHE A 118 -2.51 12.13 2.18
CA PHE A 118 -1.22 11.46 2.09
C PHE A 118 -0.19 12.30 2.84
N VAL A 119 0.36 11.75 3.90
CA VAL A 119 1.32 12.45 4.76
C VAL A 119 2.69 11.79 4.61
N PRO A 120 3.76 12.53 4.35
CA PRO A 120 5.11 11.97 4.30
C PRO A 120 5.39 11.09 5.52
N ALA A 121 5.97 9.92 5.30
CA ALA A 121 6.22 8.95 6.35
C ALA A 121 7.48 8.14 6.06
N GLU A 122 7.99 7.47 7.09
CA GLU A 122 9.04 6.49 6.97
C GLU A 122 8.50 5.10 7.25
N HIS A 123 8.91 4.12 6.43
CA HIS A 123 8.55 2.73 6.61
C HIS A 123 9.69 1.82 6.13
N PRO A 124 10.04 0.74 6.87
CA PRO A 124 11.21 -0.09 6.55
C PRO A 124 11.17 -0.76 5.17
N ALA A 125 9.98 -0.96 4.61
CA ALA A 125 9.80 -1.54 3.27
C ALA A 125 9.92 -0.51 2.14
N PHE A 126 9.80 0.79 2.43
CA PHE A 126 9.69 1.83 1.42
C PHE A 126 10.89 2.76 1.36
N HIS A 127 11.07 3.38 0.20
CA HIS A 127 12.12 4.35 -0.05
C HIS A 127 11.95 5.59 0.86
N PRO A 128 12.99 6.02 1.61
CA PRO A 128 12.94 7.27 2.35
C PRO A 128 12.71 8.44 1.37
N GLY A 129 11.70 9.25 1.64
CA GLY A 129 11.28 10.35 0.78
C GLY A 129 10.31 9.99 -0.37
N ARG A 130 9.97 8.69 -0.54
CA ARG A 130 8.92 8.23 -1.48
C ARG A 130 7.96 7.28 -0.78
N CYS A 131 7.59 7.64 0.42
CA CYS A 131 6.68 6.90 1.29
C CYS A 131 5.68 7.87 1.90
N ALA A 132 4.42 7.49 1.93
CA ALA A 132 3.36 8.25 2.55
C ALA A 132 2.47 7.36 3.41
N ARG A 133 2.02 7.91 4.52
CA ARG A 133 0.94 7.39 5.32
C ARG A 133 -0.38 7.79 4.68
N VAL A 134 -1.29 6.84 4.55
CA VAL A 134 -2.63 7.04 4.01
C VAL A 134 -3.58 7.31 5.17
N GLN A 135 -4.30 8.42 5.11
CA GLN A 135 -5.23 8.84 6.16
C GLN A 135 -6.62 9.08 5.60
N VAL A 136 -7.63 8.65 6.34
CA VAL A 136 -9.06 8.91 6.08
C VAL A 136 -9.66 9.53 7.34
N GLY A 137 -10.21 10.75 7.22
CA GLY A 137 -10.77 11.46 8.38
C GLY A 137 -9.76 11.70 9.51
N GLY A 138 -8.49 11.88 9.19
CA GLY A 138 -7.41 12.07 10.18
C GLY A 138 -6.92 10.78 10.85
N ARG A 139 -7.50 9.61 10.53
CA ARG A 139 -7.09 8.30 11.02
C ARG A 139 -6.13 7.64 10.02
N ASP A 140 -5.03 7.12 10.52
CA ASP A 140 -4.11 6.31 9.73
C ASP A 140 -4.80 5.00 9.33
N VAL A 141 -4.87 4.73 8.04
CA VAL A 141 -5.50 3.53 7.47
C VAL A 141 -4.52 2.66 6.68
N GLY A 142 -3.30 3.12 6.49
CA GLY A 142 -2.28 2.36 5.81
C GLY A 142 -1.07 3.18 5.38
N VAL A 143 -0.29 2.60 4.50
CA VAL A 143 0.95 3.17 3.99
C VAL A 143 1.11 2.82 2.51
N MET A 144 1.75 3.71 1.75
CA MET A 144 2.13 3.47 0.37
C MET A 144 3.51 4.04 0.06
N GLY A 145 4.16 3.50 -0.95
CA GLY A 145 5.46 3.99 -1.37
C GLY A 145 6.13 3.14 -2.44
N GLU A 146 7.27 3.63 -2.89
CA GLU A 146 8.20 2.88 -3.74
C GLU A 146 9.02 1.92 -2.88
N LEU A 147 9.24 0.70 -3.34
CA LEU A 147 10.04 -0.30 -2.61
C LEU A 147 11.43 0.25 -2.29
N HIS A 148 11.89 0.05 -1.06
CA HIS A 148 13.20 0.51 -0.61
C HIS A 148 14.35 -0.06 -1.47
N PRO A 149 15.36 0.73 -1.86
CA PRO A 149 16.50 0.27 -2.68
C PRO A 149 17.20 -0.99 -2.14
N LYS A 150 17.30 -1.11 -0.81
CA LYS A 150 17.86 -2.31 -0.17
C LYS A 150 17.09 -3.58 -0.56
N TRP A 151 15.76 -3.53 -0.55
CA TRP A 151 14.92 -4.65 -0.91
C TRP A 151 14.88 -4.88 -2.42
N ARG A 152 14.85 -3.81 -3.21
CA ARG A 152 15.02 -3.92 -4.67
C ARG A 152 16.27 -4.73 -5.01
N GLN A 153 17.41 -4.43 -4.37
CA GLN A 153 18.66 -5.15 -4.57
C GLN A 153 18.59 -6.59 -4.05
N ALA A 154 18.05 -6.81 -2.85
CA ALA A 154 17.96 -8.14 -2.25
C ALA A 154 17.08 -9.12 -3.06
N TYR A 155 16.05 -8.60 -3.72
CA TYR A 155 15.15 -9.38 -4.60
C TYR A 155 15.58 -9.37 -6.07
N ASP A 156 16.71 -8.74 -6.41
CA ASP A 156 17.24 -8.61 -7.78
C ASP A 156 16.21 -8.04 -8.77
N LEU A 157 15.54 -6.96 -8.38
CA LEU A 157 14.53 -6.33 -9.22
C LEU A 157 15.15 -5.24 -10.11
N PRO A 158 14.89 -5.26 -11.44
CA PRO A 158 15.42 -4.25 -12.36
C PRO A 158 14.91 -2.84 -12.04
N GLN A 159 13.66 -2.72 -11.60
CA GLN A 159 12.99 -1.48 -11.21
C GLN A 159 12.29 -1.67 -9.88
N ALA A 160 12.20 -0.61 -9.07
CA ALA A 160 11.42 -0.64 -7.85
C ALA A 160 9.92 -0.61 -8.18
N PRO A 161 9.12 -1.55 -7.64
CA PRO A 161 7.67 -1.46 -7.70
C PRO A 161 7.14 -0.37 -6.76
N VAL A 162 5.94 0.10 -7.02
CA VAL A 162 5.15 0.92 -6.09
C VAL A 162 4.07 0.05 -5.46
N LEU A 163 3.93 0.16 -4.15
CA LEU A 163 3.00 -0.66 -3.38
C LEU A 163 2.20 0.18 -2.39
N PHE A 164 1.07 -0.36 -1.98
CA PHE A 164 0.38 0.09 -0.78
C PHE A 164 -0.06 -1.09 0.09
N GLU A 165 -0.28 -0.82 1.36
CA GLU A 165 -0.92 -1.73 2.30
C GLU A 165 -1.90 -0.94 3.15
N LEU A 166 -3.19 -1.32 3.13
CA LEU A 166 -4.28 -0.65 3.83
C LEU A 166 -4.95 -1.61 4.82
N ASP A 167 -5.56 -1.04 5.85
CA ASP A 167 -6.49 -1.75 6.72
C ASP A 167 -7.76 -2.11 5.93
N ALA A 168 -8.08 -3.39 5.84
CA ALA A 168 -9.27 -3.84 5.10
C ALA A 168 -10.57 -3.32 5.72
N ALA A 169 -10.59 -3.04 7.02
CA ALA A 169 -11.76 -2.51 7.68
C ALA A 169 -12.23 -1.19 7.07
N VAL A 170 -11.29 -0.33 6.63
CA VAL A 170 -11.65 0.95 5.99
C VAL A 170 -12.45 0.77 4.71
N LEU A 171 -12.24 -0.33 3.98
CA LEU A 171 -12.96 -0.60 2.73
C LEU A 171 -14.39 -1.11 2.98
N THR A 172 -14.64 -1.72 4.13
CA THR A 172 -15.94 -2.28 4.50
C THR A 172 -16.80 -1.30 5.30
N GLU A 173 -16.22 -0.22 5.82
CA GLU A 173 -16.96 0.84 6.50
C GLU A 173 -17.94 1.49 5.54
N ARG A 174 -19.24 1.36 5.81
CA ARG A 174 -20.28 1.95 4.98
C ARG A 174 -20.37 3.45 5.18
N VAL A 175 -20.15 4.21 4.11
CA VAL A 175 -20.45 5.65 4.09
C VAL A 175 -21.96 5.79 3.81
N VAL A 176 -22.69 6.36 4.74
CA VAL A 176 -24.10 6.72 4.52
C VAL A 176 -24.10 8.09 3.84
N PRO A 177 -24.55 8.20 2.56
CA PRO A 177 -24.61 9.49 1.90
C PRO A 177 -25.59 10.41 2.64
N SER A 178 -25.16 11.64 2.93
CA SER A 178 -26.05 12.70 3.42
C SER A 178 -26.64 13.45 2.24
N PHE A 179 -27.95 13.69 2.28
CA PHE A 179 -28.60 14.52 1.27
C PHE A 179 -28.07 15.94 1.33
N THR A 180 -27.58 16.43 0.20
CA THR A 180 -27.24 17.85 0.01
C THR A 180 -28.21 18.42 -1.01
N SER A 181 -28.89 19.51 -0.65
CA SER A 181 -29.81 20.18 -1.55
C SER A 181 -29.09 20.65 -2.82
N VAL A 182 -29.65 20.30 -3.98
CA VAL A 182 -29.11 20.76 -5.26
C VAL A 182 -29.34 22.28 -5.37
N PRO A 183 -28.28 23.08 -5.61
CA PRO A 183 -28.41 24.50 -5.81
C PRO A 183 -29.32 24.78 -7.00
N ARG A 184 -30.33 25.65 -6.84
CA ARG A 184 -31.20 26.07 -7.93
C ARG A 184 -30.58 27.18 -8.80
N MET A 185 -29.38 27.66 -8.45
CA MET A 185 -28.65 28.69 -9.17
C MET A 185 -27.86 28.08 -10.33
N GLN A 186 -27.73 28.80 -11.41
CA GLN A 186 -26.87 28.44 -12.52
C GLN A 186 -25.40 28.46 -12.09
N SER A 187 -24.61 27.54 -12.60
CA SER A 187 -23.15 27.54 -12.42
C SER A 187 -22.54 28.78 -13.10
N VAL A 188 -21.71 29.48 -12.37
CA VAL A 188 -20.91 30.63 -12.91
C VAL A 188 -19.45 30.17 -12.95
N PHE A 189 -18.88 30.18 -14.14
CA PHE A 189 -17.44 29.92 -14.32
C PHE A 189 -16.70 31.26 -14.27
N ARG A 190 -15.56 31.26 -13.60
CA ARG A 190 -14.65 32.39 -13.55
C ARG A 190 -13.22 31.87 -13.67
N ASP A 191 -12.44 32.55 -14.50
CA ASP A 191 -11.00 32.26 -14.63
C ASP A 191 -10.25 33.05 -13.57
N LEU A 192 -9.27 32.44 -12.94
CA LEU A 192 -8.36 33.07 -12.00
C LEU A 192 -6.93 32.95 -12.54
N ALA A 193 -6.32 34.08 -12.86
CA ALA A 193 -4.92 34.14 -13.23
C ALA A 193 -4.08 34.46 -11.97
N LEU A 194 -3.12 33.64 -11.67
CA LEU A 194 -2.20 33.80 -10.56
C LEU A 194 -0.78 34.04 -11.07
N VAL A 195 -0.13 35.06 -10.54
CA VAL A 195 1.30 35.25 -10.74
C VAL A 195 2.03 34.72 -9.50
N VAL A 196 2.83 33.70 -9.69
CA VAL A 196 3.61 33.09 -8.62
C VAL A 196 5.09 33.24 -8.88
N LYS A 197 5.91 33.14 -7.83
CA LYS A 197 7.37 33.14 -7.99
C LYS A 197 7.80 31.81 -8.61
N ASP A 198 8.85 31.82 -9.45
CA ASP A 198 9.40 30.64 -10.10
C ASP A 198 9.85 29.54 -9.10
N SER A 199 10.08 29.89 -7.84
CA SER A 199 10.43 28.98 -6.76
C SER A 199 9.23 28.28 -6.09
N THR A 200 8.00 28.55 -6.58
CA THR A 200 6.79 27.90 -6.04
C THR A 200 6.57 26.58 -6.77
N SER A 201 6.68 25.46 -6.04
CA SER A 201 6.44 24.09 -6.55
C SER A 201 5.02 23.63 -6.22
#